data_89beafcc915d8e885f5fe86d3ff0705f
#
_entry.id   89beafcc915d8e885f5fe86d3ff0705f
#
_cell.length_a   1.000
_cell.length_b   1.000
_cell.length_c   1.000
_cell.angle_alpha   90.00
_cell.angle_beta   90.00
_cell.angle_gamma   90.00
#
_symmetry.space_group_name_H-M   'P 1'
#
loop_
_entity.id
_entity.type
_entity.pdbx_description
1 polymer ?
#
loop_
_entity_poly.entity_id
_entity_poly.type
_entity_poly.pdbx_seq_one_letter_code
_entity_poly.pdbx_strand_id
1 'polypeptide(L)'
;MQAIRLKTEHLFDPVGVDFVAPRLYWNCSGGRKQAAYQIVAADDIGSTLWDSGKVESAAMCVKWSGAPVPPKTKVLWKVCLWDEDAAVGDWSEASFETGIGAWSAKWITGNYTVNKKERYPVDCFRKVFRAASIKKARLYMPACGLYGAAINGQRVGDFVRAPGITDYRKRIQYQIYDVTTLLQDGENALTVQLADGWYRGSCGAWG
;
A
#
# COMPACT_ATOMS: atom_id res chain seq x y z
N MET A 1 -1.22 -15.97 26.83
CA MET A 1 -0.47 -14.86 26.15
C MET A 1 -1.16 -14.54 24.84
N GLN A 2 -1.24 -13.27 24.44
CA GLN A 2 -1.91 -12.84 23.20
C GLN A 2 -0.99 -11.96 22.37
N ALA A 3 -1.03 -12.10 21.03
CA ALA A 3 -0.37 -11.18 20.12
C ALA A 3 -1.20 -9.89 19.97
N ILE A 4 -0.56 -8.75 20.06
CA ILE A 4 -1.19 -7.42 19.90
C ILE A 4 -0.36 -6.55 18.95
N ARG A 5 -0.95 -5.48 18.43
CA ARG A 5 -0.27 -4.49 17.56
C ARG A 5 0.41 -5.15 16.36
N LEU A 6 -0.30 -6.07 15.70
CA LEU A 6 0.18 -6.75 14.52
C LEU A 6 0.51 -5.75 13.41
N LYS A 7 1.65 -5.94 12.75
CA LYS A 7 2.12 -5.07 11.66
C LYS A 7 2.75 -5.89 10.54
N THR A 8 2.65 -5.37 9.34
CA THR A 8 3.43 -5.84 8.17
C THR A 8 4.33 -4.69 7.73
N GLU A 9 5.66 -4.92 7.63
CA GLU A 9 6.68 -3.91 7.30
C GLU A 9 6.54 -2.62 8.14
N HIS A 10 6.31 -2.78 9.46
CA HIS A 10 6.12 -1.73 10.46
C HIS A 10 4.80 -0.93 10.35
N LEU A 11 3.92 -1.24 9.41
CA LEU A 11 2.65 -0.57 9.19
C LEU A 11 1.47 -1.45 9.63
N PHE A 12 0.37 -0.82 10.05
CA PHE A 12 -0.89 -1.50 10.32
C PHE A 12 -1.67 -1.65 9.01
N ASP A 13 -2.07 -2.87 8.69
CA ASP A 13 -2.88 -3.23 7.52
C ASP A 13 -2.47 -2.51 6.22
N PRO A 14 -1.16 -2.51 5.86
CA PRO A 14 -0.69 -1.70 4.75
C PRO A 14 -1.24 -2.17 3.41
N VAL A 15 -1.49 -1.19 2.54
CA VAL A 15 -1.80 -1.41 1.12
C VAL A 15 -0.58 -1.00 0.29
N GLY A 16 -0.15 -1.90 -0.60
CA GLY A 16 1.00 -1.62 -1.48
C GLY A 16 2.34 -2.13 -0.96
N VAL A 17 2.34 -3.28 -0.34
CA VAL A 17 3.57 -3.94 0.09
C VAL A 17 4.29 -4.51 -1.13
N ASP A 18 5.43 -3.93 -1.49
CA ASP A 18 6.24 -4.34 -2.67
C ASP A 18 7.35 -5.35 -2.34
N PHE A 19 7.44 -5.80 -1.10
CA PHE A 19 8.43 -6.80 -0.70
C PHE A 19 7.97 -8.21 -1.04
N VAL A 20 8.84 -8.99 -1.68
CA VAL A 20 8.57 -10.42 -2.03
C VAL A 20 8.35 -11.26 -0.76
N ALA A 21 9.04 -10.93 0.31
CA ALA A 21 8.93 -11.61 1.60
C ALA A 21 8.82 -10.57 2.72
N PRO A 22 7.63 -10.01 2.94
CA PRO A 22 7.43 -8.99 3.96
C PRO A 22 7.66 -9.56 5.36
N ARG A 23 8.01 -8.68 6.30
CA ARG A 23 8.16 -9.03 7.70
C ARG A 23 6.87 -8.80 8.45
N LEU A 24 6.45 -9.79 9.21
CA LEU A 24 5.30 -9.73 10.10
C LEU A 24 5.79 -9.48 11.53
N TYR A 25 5.12 -8.59 12.24
CA TYR A 25 5.48 -8.18 13.59
C TYR A 25 4.27 -8.24 14.51
N TRP A 26 4.53 -8.51 15.77
CA TRP A 26 3.57 -8.38 16.86
C TRP A 26 4.27 -8.03 18.16
N ASN A 27 3.51 -7.60 19.13
CA ASN A 27 3.93 -7.51 20.52
C ASN A 27 3.17 -8.56 21.33
N CYS A 28 3.71 -8.97 22.46
CA CYS A 28 3.04 -9.86 23.40
C CYS A 28 2.30 -9.07 24.46
N SER A 29 1.13 -9.58 24.88
CA SER A 29 0.36 -9.10 26.01
C SER A 29 -0.03 -10.29 26.88
N GLY A 30 0.08 -10.18 28.21
CA GLY A 30 -0.09 -11.29 29.14
C GLY A 30 1.06 -12.30 29.10
N GLY A 31 1.20 -13.12 30.15
CA GLY A 31 2.34 -14.04 30.33
C GLY A 31 3.66 -13.33 30.61
N ARG A 32 4.73 -14.07 30.77
CA ARG A 32 6.08 -13.55 31.02
C ARG A 32 6.96 -13.63 29.78
N LYS A 33 6.86 -14.74 29.02
CA LYS A 33 7.72 -14.99 27.87
C LYS A 33 6.98 -15.79 26.79
N GLN A 34 7.09 -15.37 25.54
CA GLN A 34 6.68 -16.19 24.40
C GLN A 34 7.65 -17.37 24.24
N ALA A 35 7.12 -18.59 24.17
CA ALA A 35 7.86 -19.80 23.89
C ALA A 35 7.72 -20.26 22.44
N ALA A 36 6.53 -20.10 21.85
CA ALA A 36 6.28 -20.46 20.47
C ALA A 36 5.25 -19.55 19.81
N TYR A 37 5.15 -19.64 18.50
CA TYR A 37 4.10 -19.01 17.69
C TYR A 37 3.61 -19.93 16.56
N GLN A 38 2.45 -19.66 16.04
CA GLN A 38 1.98 -20.17 14.73
C GLN A 38 1.39 -19.03 13.93
N ILE A 39 1.77 -18.93 12.66
CA ILE A 39 1.23 -17.98 11.69
C ILE A 39 0.42 -18.77 10.66
N VAL A 40 -0.79 -18.32 10.38
CA VAL A 40 -1.61 -18.80 9.27
C VAL A 40 -2.01 -17.62 8.42
N ALA A 41 -1.89 -17.73 7.10
CA ALA A 41 -2.24 -16.68 6.17
C ALA A 41 -2.98 -17.25 4.95
N ALA A 42 -3.97 -16.48 4.47
CA ALA A 42 -4.77 -16.80 3.29
C ALA A 42 -4.98 -15.54 2.44
N ASP A 43 -5.33 -15.73 1.18
CA ASP A 43 -5.82 -14.65 0.33
C ASP A 43 -7.28 -14.29 0.67
N ASP A 44 -7.82 -13.27 0.01
CA ASP A 44 -9.19 -12.78 0.23
C ASP A 44 -10.29 -13.69 -0.34
N ILE A 45 -9.91 -14.76 -1.04
CA ILE A 45 -10.83 -15.84 -1.48
C ILE A 45 -10.70 -17.12 -0.62
N GLY A 46 -9.84 -17.09 0.39
CA GLY A 46 -9.69 -18.17 1.37
C GLY A 46 -8.65 -19.24 1.03
N SER A 47 -7.84 -19.05 -0.03
CA SER A 47 -6.75 -19.98 -0.35
C SER A 47 -5.60 -19.81 0.65
N THR A 48 -5.19 -20.88 1.29
CA THR A 48 -4.06 -20.85 2.23
C THR A 48 -2.75 -20.55 1.50
N LEU A 49 -2.09 -19.47 1.93
CA LEU A 49 -0.80 -19.03 1.41
C LEU A 49 0.36 -19.48 2.30
N TRP A 50 0.11 -19.60 3.59
CA TRP A 50 1.11 -20.01 4.57
C TRP A 50 0.47 -20.54 5.83
N ASP A 51 1.01 -21.66 6.31
CA ASP A 51 0.86 -22.13 7.67
C ASP A 51 2.26 -22.51 8.17
N SER A 52 2.76 -21.81 9.18
CA SER A 52 4.08 -22.09 9.74
C SER A 52 4.12 -23.37 10.59
N GLY A 53 2.95 -23.91 10.94
CA GLY A 53 2.84 -24.81 12.06
C GLY A 53 3.29 -24.12 13.36
N LYS A 54 3.35 -24.87 14.45
CA LYS A 54 3.93 -24.38 15.71
C LYS A 54 5.44 -24.26 15.58
N VAL A 55 5.97 -23.07 15.80
CA VAL A 55 7.42 -22.79 15.76
C VAL A 55 7.89 -22.42 17.15
N GLU A 56 8.80 -23.21 17.71
CA GLU A 56 9.42 -22.95 19.02
C GLU A 56 10.40 -21.78 18.90
N SER A 57 9.94 -20.57 19.22
CA SER A 57 10.71 -19.34 19.11
C SER A 57 10.07 -18.20 19.88
N ALA A 58 10.92 -17.36 20.49
CA ALA A 58 10.52 -16.11 21.12
C ALA A 58 10.56 -14.90 20.13
N ALA A 59 10.75 -15.13 18.84
CA ALA A 59 10.78 -14.06 17.83
C ALA A 59 9.41 -13.41 17.68
N MET A 60 9.39 -12.09 17.69
CA MET A 60 8.20 -11.22 17.45
C MET A 60 8.30 -10.48 16.11
N CYS A 61 9.23 -10.91 15.27
CA CYS A 61 9.43 -10.43 13.91
C CYS A 61 9.78 -11.63 13.05
N VAL A 62 8.96 -11.96 12.09
CA VAL A 62 9.13 -13.13 11.23
C VAL A 62 9.02 -12.71 9.78
N LYS A 63 10.01 -13.11 8.98
CA LYS A 63 9.99 -12.89 7.54
C LYS A 63 9.04 -13.90 6.90
N TRP A 64 8.23 -13.44 5.95
CA TRP A 64 7.35 -14.30 5.17
C TRP A 64 8.11 -15.45 4.52
N SER A 65 7.66 -16.68 4.74
CA SER A 65 8.21 -17.88 4.14
C SER A 65 7.12 -18.80 3.53
N GLY A 66 5.91 -18.27 3.38
CA GLY A 66 4.83 -18.93 2.65
C GLY A 66 4.99 -18.84 1.14
N ALA A 67 3.96 -19.24 0.41
CA ALA A 67 3.92 -19.14 -1.03
C ALA A 67 4.14 -17.68 -1.50
N PRO A 68 4.75 -17.46 -2.67
CA PRO A 68 4.84 -16.13 -3.27
C PRO A 68 3.45 -15.52 -3.44
N VAL A 69 3.27 -14.28 -2.95
CA VAL A 69 1.99 -13.58 -3.05
C VAL A 69 1.94 -12.81 -4.36
N PRO A 70 0.93 -13.06 -5.23
CA PRO A 70 0.78 -12.31 -6.46
C PRO A 70 0.58 -10.80 -6.20
N PRO A 71 0.88 -9.93 -7.17
CA PRO A 71 0.56 -8.51 -7.09
C PRO A 71 -0.95 -8.26 -6.91
N LYS A 72 -1.31 -7.16 -6.24
CA LYS A 72 -2.70 -6.71 -6.01
C LYS A 72 -3.55 -7.71 -5.20
N THR A 73 -2.89 -8.56 -4.41
CA THR A 73 -3.54 -9.56 -3.58
C THR A 73 -3.66 -9.07 -2.14
N LYS A 74 -4.85 -9.14 -1.57
CA LYS A 74 -5.06 -8.94 -0.14
C LYS A 74 -4.78 -10.24 0.58
N VAL A 75 -3.92 -10.17 1.59
CA VAL A 75 -3.58 -11.27 2.48
C VAL A 75 -4.16 -11.00 3.85
N LEU A 76 -4.90 -11.95 4.36
CA LEU A 76 -5.35 -12.00 5.75
C LEU A 76 -4.39 -12.95 6.47
N TRP A 77 -3.80 -12.51 7.57
CA TRP A 77 -2.92 -13.35 8.36
C TRP A 77 -3.25 -13.27 9.84
N LYS A 78 -3.01 -14.34 10.53
CA LYS A 78 -3.25 -14.43 11.96
C LYS A 78 -2.10 -15.16 12.65
N VAL A 79 -1.92 -14.85 13.93
CA VAL A 79 -0.89 -15.47 14.78
C VAL A 79 -1.48 -15.83 16.11
N CYS A 80 -1.13 -17.02 16.63
CA CYS A 80 -1.33 -17.39 18.02
C CYS A 80 0.02 -17.67 18.69
N LEU A 81 0.06 -17.49 19.99
CA LEU A 81 1.26 -17.56 20.80
C LEU A 81 1.12 -18.64 21.89
N TRP A 82 2.22 -19.29 22.22
CA TRP A 82 2.37 -20.12 23.42
C TRP A 82 3.30 -19.41 24.39
N ASP A 83 2.96 -19.44 25.66
CA ASP A 83 3.83 -18.97 26.74
C ASP A 83 4.79 -20.05 27.24
N GLU A 84 5.56 -19.72 28.27
CA GLU A 84 6.53 -20.62 28.90
C GLU A 84 5.90 -21.88 29.52
N ASP A 85 4.63 -21.83 29.88
CA ASP A 85 3.87 -22.97 30.46
C ASP A 85 3.13 -23.75 29.38
N ALA A 86 3.44 -23.51 28.10
CA ALA A 86 2.82 -24.08 26.91
C ALA A 86 1.30 -23.79 26.78
N ALA A 87 0.79 -22.79 27.49
CA ALA A 87 -0.59 -22.36 27.32
C ALA A 87 -0.72 -21.56 26.02
N VAL A 88 -1.70 -21.93 25.18
CA VAL A 88 -1.98 -21.27 23.92
C VAL A 88 -2.95 -20.10 24.12
N GLY A 89 -2.64 -18.98 23.50
CA GLY A 89 -3.52 -17.80 23.46
C GLY A 89 -4.46 -17.80 22.26
N ASP A 90 -5.33 -16.80 22.24
CA ASP A 90 -6.24 -16.60 21.13
C ASP A 90 -5.51 -16.12 19.86
N TRP A 91 -6.12 -16.39 18.71
CA TRP A 91 -5.67 -15.87 17.44
C TRP A 91 -5.86 -14.34 17.38
N SER A 92 -4.83 -13.65 16.93
CA SER A 92 -4.90 -12.24 16.60
C SER A 92 -4.70 -12.07 15.10
N GLU A 93 -5.43 -11.14 14.49
CA GLU A 93 -5.54 -11.03 13.03
C GLU A 93 -5.08 -9.66 12.53
N ALA A 94 -4.54 -9.64 11.32
CA ALA A 94 -4.17 -8.45 10.57
C ALA A 94 -4.18 -8.74 9.07
N SER A 95 -3.96 -7.72 8.26
CA SER A 95 -3.93 -7.87 6.81
C SER A 95 -2.80 -7.07 6.18
N PHE A 96 -2.51 -7.37 4.92
CA PHE A 96 -1.78 -6.48 4.02
C PHE A 96 -2.25 -6.71 2.58
N GLU A 97 -1.99 -5.73 1.71
CA GLU A 97 -2.25 -5.88 0.27
C GLU A 97 -0.93 -5.65 -0.48
N THR A 98 -0.59 -6.54 -1.41
CA THR A 98 0.61 -6.40 -2.24
C THR A 98 0.46 -5.26 -3.24
N GLY A 99 1.58 -4.68 -3.65
CA GLY A 99 1.62 -3.59 -4.61
C GLY A 99 1.24 -4.00 -6.04
N ILE A 100 1.41 -3.07 -6.96
CA ILE A 100 0.96 -3.25 -8.35
C ILE A 100 1.78 -4.30 -9.13
N GLY A 101 3.00 -4.57 -8.71
CA GLY A 101 3.94 -5.40 -9.46
C GLY A 101 4.45 -4.68 -10.72
N ALA A 102 3.95 -5.05 -11.90
CA ALA A 102 4.33 -4.41 -13.14
C ALA A 102 3.37 -3.29 -13.56
N TRP A 103 3.92 -2.21 -14.11
CA TRP A 103 3.15 -1.09 -14.66
C TRP A 103 2.82 -1.31 -16.13
N SER A 104 1.53 -1.25 -16.48
CA SER A 104 1.06 -1.21 -17.87
C SER A 104 0.75 0.21 -18.35
N ALA A 105 0.60 1.15 -17.42
CA ALA A 105 0.33 2.55 -17.71
C ALA A 105 1.56 3.24 -18.32
N LYS A 106 1.30 4.23 -19.16
CA LYS A 106 2.33 5.11 -19.76
C LYS A 106 2.35 6.44 -19.03
N TRP A 107 3.51 7.08 -18.98
CA TRP A 107 3.64 8.46 -18.51
C TRP A 107 2.88 9.41 -19.45
N ILE A 108 2.19 10.38 -18.85
CA ILE A 108 1.53 11.47 -19.56
C ILE A 108 2.08 12.81 -19.07
N THR A 109 2.07 13.80 -19.91
CA THR A 109 2.53 15.17 -19.62
C THR A 109 1.69 16.18 -20.39
N GLY A 110 1.80 17.46 -20.05
CA GLY A 110 1.20 18.53 -20.84
C GLY A 110 1.75 18.58 -22.27
N ASN A 111 0.96 19.09 -23.20
CA ASN A 111 1.33 19.17 -24.62
C ASN A 111 2.12 20.47 -24.90
N TYR A 112 3.30 20.60 -24.28
CA TYR A 112 4.20 21.75 -24.48
C TYR A 112 5.65 21.35 -24.20
N THR A 113 6.58 22.12 -24.78
CA THR A 113 8.02 21.95 -24.49
C THR A 113 8.37 22.78 -23.27
N VAL A 114 8.94 22.14 -22.25
CA VAL A 114 9.32 22.81 -21.01
C VAL A 114 10.49 23.77 -21.24
N ASN A 115 10.28 25.04 -20.92
CA ASN A 115 11.35 26.03 -20.79
C ASN A 115 11.71 26.18 -19.30
N LYS A 116 12.92 25.81 -18.92
CA LYS A 116 13.38 25.85 -17.52
C LYS A 116 13.43 27.25 -16.89
N LYS A 117 13.33 28.28 -17.70
CA LYS A 117 13.31 29.68 -17.24
C LYS A 117 11.91 30.25 -17.00
N GLU A 118 10.88 29.45 -17.30
CA GLU A 118 9.48 29.84 -17.17
C GLU A 118 8.79 29.06 -16.07
N ARG A 119 7.74 29.65 -15.52
CA ARG A 119 6.83 28.96 -14.59
C ARG A 119 5.55 28.64 -15.35
N TYR A 120 5.09 27.41 -15.16
CA TYR A 120 3.88 26.91 -15.80
C TYR A 120 2.73 26.82 -14.79
N PRO A 121 1.50 27.04 -15.23
CA PRO A 121 0.34 26.70 -14.44
C PRO A 121 0.28 25.18 -14.22
N VAL A 122 -0.56 24.78 -13.28
CA VAL A 122 -0.83 23.36 -12.99
C VAL A 122 -1.44 22.69 -14.22
N ASP A 123 -0.87 21.57 -14.65
CA ASP A 123 -1.46 20.74 -15.70
C ASP A 123 -2.73 20.07 -15.17
N CYS A 124 -3.81 20.14 -15.95
CA CYS A 124 -5.08 19.50 -15.63
C CYS A 124 -5.39 18.39 -16.63
N PHE A 125 -5.54 17.18 -16.12
CA PHE A 125 -5.92 16.01 -16.91
C PHE A 125 -7.31 15.56 -16.54
N ARG A 126 -8.08 15.08 -17.51
CA ARG A 126 -9.40 14.50 -17.31
C ARG A 126 -9.58 13.27 -18.18
N LYS A 127 -10.04 12.18 -17.56
CA LYS A 127 -10.40 10.94 -18.26
C LYS A 127 -11.80 10.50 -17.84
N VAL A 128 -12.66 10.35 -18.82
CA VAL A 128 -13.97 9.69 -18.65
C VAL A 128 -13.82 8.21 -18.93
N PHE A 129 -14.45 7.37 -18.11
CA PHE A 129 -14.46 5.92 -18.26
C PHE A 129 -15.78 5.34 -17.72
N ARG A 130 -16.08 4.13 -18.06
CA ARG A 130 -17.28 3.42 -17.57
C ARG A 130 -16.87 2.29 -16.65
N ALA A 131 -17.65 2.10 -15.60
CA ALA A 131 -17.53 1.00 -14.66
C ALA A 131 -18.90 0.38 -14.41
N ALA A 132 -18.93 -0.88 -14.03
CA ALA A 132 -20.16 -1.59 -13.68
C ALA A 132 -19.85 -2.70 -12.65
N SER A 133 -20.82 -2.99 -11.77
CA SER A 133 -20.74 -4.07 -10.79
C SER A 133 -19.47 -3.97 -9.90
N ILE A 134 -19.17 -2.77 -9.42
CA ILE A 134 -17.91 -2.46 -8.72
C ILE A 134 -17.92 -3.15 -7.36
N LYS A 135 -17.02 -4.12 -7.17
CA LYS A 135 -16.80 -4.78 -5.87
C LYS A 135 -15.63 -4.16 -5.11
N LYS A 136 -14.53 -3.86 -5.81
CA LYS A 136 -13.30 -3.28 -5.26
C LYS A 136 -12.58 -2.51 -6.35
N ALA A 137 -12.11 -1.31 -6.04
CA ALA A 137 -11.33 -0.50 -6.97
C ALA A 137 -10.14 0.16 -6.25
N ARG A 138 -8.98 0.14 -6.91
CA ARG A 138 -7.75 0.76 -6.46
C ARG A 138 -7.22 1.73 -7.51
N LEU A 139 -6.85 2.93 -7.09
CA LEU A 139 -6.12 3.88 -7.91
C LEU A 139 -4.65 3.86 -7.50
N TYR A 140 -3.79 3.44 -8.42
CA TYR A 140 -2.32 3.47 -8.26
C TYR A 140 -1.79 4.71 -8.96
N MET A 141 -1.15 5.61 -8.22
CA MET A 141 -0.83 6.94 -8.73
C MET A 141 0.60 7.35 -8.45
N PRO A 142 1.53 7.16 -9.41
CA PRO A 142 2.84 7.78 -9.40
C PRO A 142 2.77 9.17 -10.03
N ALA A 143 3.65 10.07 -9.65
CA ALA A 143 3.85 11.33 -10.34
C ALA A 143 5.28 11.84 -10.21
N CYS A 144 5.74 12.54 -11.24
CA CYS A 144 6.91 13.39 -11.18
C CYS A 144 6.42 14.84 -10.96
N GLY A 145 6.49 15.28 -9.70
CA GLY A 145 5.90 16.55 -9.26
C GLY A 145 4.94 16.34 -8.08
N LEU A 146 3.96 17.21 -7.96
CA LEU A 146 2.91 17.13 -6.93
C LEU A 146 1.56 16.98 -7.61
N TYR A 147 0.73 16.07 -7.14
CA TYR A 147 -0.59 15.89 -7.70
C TYR A 147 -1.73 16.00 -6.68
N GLY A 148 -2.89 16.37 -7.19
CA GLY A 148 -4.18 16.15 -6.57
C GLY A 148 -5.09 15.40 -7.54
N ALA A 149 -5.87 14.46 -7.04
CA ALA A 149 -6.80 13.69 -7.85
C ALA A 149 -8.22 13.77 -7.30
N ALA A 150 -9.22 13.71 -8.20
CA ALA A 150 -10.62 13.57 -7.83
C ALA A 150 -11.33 12.61 -8.78
N ILE A 151 -12.29 11.86 -8.26
CA ILE A 151 -13.20 11.02 -9.02
C ILE A 151 -14.61 11.57 -8.82
N ASN A 152 -15.31 11.83 -9.91
CA ASN A 152 -16.67 12.40 -9.90
C ASN A 152 -16.79 13.68 -9.05
N GLY A 153 -15.72 14.49 -9.04
CA GLY A 153 -15.63 15.72 -8.25
C GLY A 153 -15.24 15.51 -6.77
N GLN A 154 -15.17 14.28 -6.29
CA GLN A 154 -14.76 13.97 -4.92
C GLN A 154 -13.26 13.71 -4.85
N ARG A 155 -12.58 14.35 -3.89
CA ARG A 155 -11.13 14.21 -3.70
C ARG A 155 -10.75 12.75 -3.39
N VAL A 156 -9.68 12.29 -4.04
CA VAL A 156 -9.07 10.98 -3.75
C VAL A 156 -8.04 11.10 -2.64
N GLY A 157 -8.29 10.41 -1.54
CA GLY A 157 -7.38 10.36 -0.39
C GLY A 157 -7.22 11.70 0.33
N ASP A 158 -6.44 11.67 1.39
CA ASP A 158 -6.15 12.81 2.27
C ASP A 158 -4.67 13.25 2.22
N PHE A 159 -3.83 12.51 1.49
CA PHE A 159 -2.40 12.78 1.42
C PHE A 159 -2.14 14.13 0.74
N VAL A 160 -1.38 14.99 1.42
CA VAL A 160 -1.01 16.32 0.92
C VAL A 160 0.40 16.28 0.34
N ARG A 161 0.59 16.92 -0.82
CA ARG A 161 1.86 16.95 -1.55
C ARG A 161 2.33 15.55 -2.00
N ALA A 162 1.40 14.72 -2.44
CA ALA A 162 1.69 13.42 -3.05
C ALA A 162 2.48 13.59 -4.36
N PRO A 163 3.37 12.66 -4.70
CA PRO A 163 3.77 11.46 -3.98
C PRO A 163 4.93 11.69 -2.99
N GLY A 164 5.44 12.88 -2.84
CA GLY A 164 6.62 13.23 -2.08
C GLY A 164 7.86 13.39 -2.98
N ILE A 165 9.02 13.63 -2.34
CA ILE A 165 10.31 13.85 -3.04
C ILE A 165 11.19 12.59 -2.94
N THR A 166 11.84 12.25 -4.07
CA THR A 166 12.88 11.23 -4.17
C THR A 166 13.90 11.65 -5.23
N ASP A 167 14.98 10.90 -5.40
CA ASP A 167 15.76 10.98 -6.64
C ASP A 167 14.95 10.30 -7.77
N TYR A 168 14.21 11.10 -8.53
CA TYR A 168 13.31 10.62 -9.59
C TYR A 168 13.98 9.77 -10.67
N ARG A 169 15.32 9.85 -10.79
CA ARG A 169 16.09 9.00 -11.72
C ARG A 169 16.28 7.58 -11.20
N LYS A 170 16.13 7.38 -9.88
CA LYS A 170 16.34 6.09 -9.21
C LYS A 170 15.05 5.49 -8.71
N ARG A 171 14.14 6.31 -8.19
CA ARG A 171 12.92 5.86 -7.54
C ARG A 171 11.83 6.91 -7.63
N ILE A 172 10.65 6.50 -8.01
CA ILE A 172 9.43 7.29 -7.95
C ILE A 172 8.47 6.59 -7.00
N GLN A 173 7.98 7.32 -6.01
CA GLN A 173 6.95 6.82 -5.11
C GLN A 173 5.59 6.83 -5.82
N TYR A 174 4.73 5.92 -5.42
CA TYR A 174 3.33 5.94 -5.80
C TYR A 174 2.44 5.72 -4.58
N GLN A 175 1.26 6.28 -4.61
CA GLN A 175 0.22 6.02 -3.63
C GLN A 175 -0.80 5.03 -4.19
N ILE A 176 -1.43 4.30 -3.29
CA ILE A 176 -2.55 3.42 -3.59
C ILE A 176 -3.74 3.90 -2.78
N TYR A 177 -4.84 4.19 -3.48
CA TYR A 177 -6.08 4.64 -2.86
C TYR A 177 -7.18 3.62 -3.07
N ASP A 178 -7.95 3.33 -2.02
CA ASP A 178 -9.26 2.71 -2.20
C ASP A 178 -10.23 3.75 -2.74
N VAL A 179 -10.70 3.52 -3.94
CA VAL A 179 -11.63 4.43 -4.62
C VAL A 179 -12.99 3.77 -4.87
N THR A 180 -13.24 2.64 -4.24
CA THR A 180 -14.46 1.85 -4.46
C THR A 180 -15.72 2.69 -4.25
N THR A 181 -15.77 3.47 -3.19
CA THR A 181 -16.93 4.30 -2.84
C THR A 181 -17.04 5.60 -3.65
N LEU A 182 -16.00 5.97 -4.40
CA LEU A 182 -16.00 7.16 -5.26
C LEU A 182 -16.53 6.87 -6.67
N LEU A 183 -16.65 5.59 -7.01
CA LEU A 183 -17.13 5.14 -8.30
C LEU A 183 -18.62 4.82 -8.27
N GLN A 184 -19.25 4.98 -9.39
CA GLN A 184 -20.65 4.61 -9.65
C GLN A 184 -20.76 3.72 -10.88
N ASP A 185 -21.83 2.95 -10.96
CA ASP A 185 -22.17 2.24 -12.20
C ASP A 185 -22.45 3.24 -13.31
N GLY A 186 -21.92 2.97 -14.48
CA GLY A 186 -22.01 3.84 -15.63
C GLY A 186 -20.78 4.72 -15.81
N GLU A 187 -20.99 5.99 -16.15
CA GLU A 187 -19.93 6.93 -16.48
C GLU A 187 -19.29 7.51 -15.21
N ASN A 188 -17.96 7.54 -15.20
CA ASN A 188 -17.15 8.13 -14.15
C ASN A 188 -16.09 9.06 -14.78
N ALA A 189 -15.65 10.08 -14.04
CA ALA A 189 -14.62 11.00 -14.45
C ALA A 189 -13.49 11.06 -13.42
N LEU A 190 -12.28 10.68 -13.83
CA LEU A 190 -11.05 10.96 -13.08
C LEU A 190 -10.49 12.29 -13.54
N THR A 191 -10.20 13.18 -12.60
CA THR A 191 -9.48 14.42 -12.84
C THR A 191 -8.19 14.44 -12.03
N VAL A 192 -7.12 14.97 -12.60
CA VAL A 192 -5.81 15.09 -11.97
C VAL A 192 -5.26 16.47 -12.22
N GLN A 193 -4.77 17.11 -11.17
CA GLN A 193 -3.97 18.32 -11.21
C GLN A 193 -2.53 17.95 -10.92
N LEU A 194 -1.59 18.35 -11.78
CA LEU A 194 -0.17 18.05 -11.66
C LEU A 194 0.64 19.35 -11.66
N ALA A 195 1.28 19.63 -10.55
CA ALA A 195 2.20 20.75 -10.40
C ALA A 195 3.65 20.29 -10.49
N ASP A 196 4.54 21.20 -10.86
CA ASP A 196 5.98 20.91 -11.01
C ASP A 196 6.62 20.33 -9.75
N GLY A 197 6.21 20.80 -8.57
CA GLY A 197 6.75 20.33 -7.30
C GLY A 197 8.28 20.36 -7.28
N TRP A 198 8.88 19.29 -6.79
CA TRP A 198 10.34 19.15 -6.75
C TRP A 198 10.94 18.55 -8.03
N TYR A 199 10.13 18.14 -8.98
CA TYR A 199 10.61 17.52 -10.21
C TYR A 199 11.13 18.55 -11.22
N ARG A 200 10.38 19.63 -11.43
CA ARG A 200 10.72 20.73 -12.33
C ARG A 200 10.85 22.07 -11.61
N GLY A 201 10.40 22.15 -10.37
CA GLY A 201 10.44 23.35 -9.56
C GLY A 201 11.82 23.59 -8.94
N SER A 202 12.12 24.83 -8.60
CA SER A 202 13.29 25.21 -7.83
C SER A 202 13.05 24.93 -6.34
N CYS A 203 14.02 24.32 -5.68
CA CYS A 203 14.02 24.10 -4.23
C CYS A 203 14.60 25.30 -3.45
N GLY A 204 14.64 26.47 -4.03
CA GLY A 204 15.16 27.68 -3.37
C GLY A 204 16.68 27.71 -3.29
N ALA A 205 17.27 27.18 -2.24
CA ALA A 205 18.73 27.25 -1.97
C ALA A 205 19.63 26.54 -3.01
N TRP A 206 19.06 25.74 -3.91
CA TRP A 206 19.78 24.88 -4.87
C TRP A 206 19.32 25.10 -6.32
N GLY A 207 18.68 26.18 -6.62
CA GLY A 207 18.17 26.51 -7.95
C GLY A 207 19.14 27.28 -8.79
#